data_411a8f479967d8651049a2bfd8bd544d
#
_entry.id   411a8f479967d8651049a2bfd8bd544d
#
_cell.length_a   1.000
_cell.length_b   1.000
_cell.length_c   1.000
_cell.angle_alpha   90.00
_cell.angle_beta   90.00
_cell.angle_gamma   90.00
#
_symmetry.space_group_name_H-M   'P 1'
#
loop_
_entity.id
_entity.type
_entity.pdbx_description
1 polymer ?
#
loop_
_entity_poly.entity_id
_entity_poly.type
_entity_poly.pdbx_seq_one_letter_code
_entity_poly.pdbx_strand_id
1 'polypeptide(L)'
;MRRATAIAALALLVAALAGCGGTTRVRERPVVVTPSQSGGDVPPTAPRPSGGVRIAVVTHGQASSPFWAIVRNGVEAAARQMDVVVDYRAPDVYSLARMEALIDQAVASHPDGLVVSIPESGLAPAIRRAVKAGIPVVSINSGSDVYRRLGVLAHVGQPEERAGFESGKRMAAAGVRRALCVNQQIGNQGLDARCRGLARAMRAAGGDSRVLGVDDQSPSTPRKIADAIRSGRIDGVLALNATSGIEAVKGARRLSGTPAPKIATFDLGPDVLSAVRAHQLLFAVDQQAYLQGSLPIVLLTERARYGLFPAQGDVLPTGPNFVTARDAGKAIELSKRSIR
;
A
#
# COMPACT_ATOMS: atom_id res chain seq x y z
N MET A 1 -13.65 -16.46 78.47
CA MET A 1 -14.52 -17.06 77.45
C MET A 1 -14.99 -16.02 76.40
N ARG A 2 -14.13 -15.16 75.85
CA ARG A 2 -14.51 -14.12 74.84
C ARG A 2 -13.55 -14.04 73.60
N ARG A 3 -12.73 -15.06 73.38
CA ARG A 3 -11.79 -15.11 72.21
C ARG A 3 -12.04 -16.24 71.20
N ALA A 4 -12.99 -17.13 71.45
CA ALA A 4 -13.30 -18.25 70.57
C ALA A 4 -14.43 -17.98 69.54
N THR A 5 -15.24 -16.95 69.71
CA THR A 5 -16.40 -16.60 68.87
C THR A 5 -16.03 -15.67 67.63
N ALA A 6 -14.89 -15.04 67.68
CA ALA A 6 -14.47 -14.13 66.59
C ALA A 6 -13.79 -14.86 65.42
N ILE A 7 -13.26 -16.06 65.57
CA ILE A 7 -12.54 -16.83 64.52
C ILE A 7 -13.53 -17.62 63.66
N ALA A 8 -14.68 -18.02 64.19
CA ALA A 8 -15.69 -18.76 63.43
C ALA A 8 -16.47 -17.87 62.42
N ALA A 9 -16.59 -16.57 62.67
CA ALA A 9 -17.29 -15.63 61.77
C ALA A 9 -16.42 -15.22 60.55
N LEU A 10 -15.08 -15.28 60.66
CA LEU A 10 -14.17 -14.92 59.57
C LEU A 10 -13.97 -16.05 58.59
N ALA A 11 -14.13 -17.30 59.00
CA ALA A 11 -14.01 -18.47 58.13
C ALA A 11 -15.23 -18.67 57.22
N LEU A 12 -16.40 -18.19 57.59
CA LEU A 12 -17.62 -18.26 56.75
C LEU A 12 -17.71 -17.14 55.70
N LEU A 13 -17.00 -16.04 55.87
CA LEU A 13 -16.99 -14.94 54.89
C LEU A 13 -16.00 -15.15 53.71
N VAL A 14 -15.00 -16.03 53.89
CA VAL A 14 -14.02 -16.35 52.81
C VAL A 14 -14.55 -17.45 51.86
N ALA A 15 -15.51 -18.26 52.28
CA ALA A 15 -16.11 -19.30 51.46
C ALA A 15 -17.17 -18.78 50.46
N ALA A 16 -17.66 -17.54 50.62
CA ALA A 16 -18.71 -16.96 49.75
C ALA A 16 -18.16 -16.15 48.56
N LEU A 17 -16.82 -15.96 48.43
CA LEU A 17 -16.20 -15.20 47.34
C LEU A 17 -15.48 -16.09 46.29
N ALA A 18 -15.58 -17.40 46.43
CA ALA A 18 -14.93 -18.35 45.48
C ALA A 18 -15.88 -18.92 44.41
N GLY A 19 -17.03 -18.31 44.18
CA GLY A 19 -18.06 -18.87 43.33
C GLY A 19 -18.60 -17.96 42.25
N CYS A 20 -17.76 -17.29 41.43
CA CYS A 20 -18.20 -16.67 40.17
C CYS A 20 -17.01 -16.47 39.24
N GLY A 21 -16.32 -17.55 38.88
CA GLY A 21 -15.35 -17.63 37.81
C GLY A 21 -15.78 -18.67 36.78
N GLY A 22 -17.01 -18.55 36.27
CA GLY A 22 -17.49 -19.36 35.16
C GLY A 22 -16.80 -18.91 33.86
N THR A 23 -15.67 -19.53 33.55
CA THR A 23 -15.16 -19.49 32.16
C THR A 23 -16.18 -20.23 31.31
N THR A 24 -17.05 -19.46 30.64
CA THR A 24 -17.89 -19.96 29.55
C THR A 24 -16.94 -20.40 28.42
N ARG A 25 -16.54 -21.66 28.42
CA ARG A 25 -15.95 -22.25 27.22
C ARG A 25 -17.02 -22.23 26.17
N VAL A 26 -16.92 -21.28 25.24
CA VAL A 26 -17.63 -21.33 23.96
C VAL A 26 -17.16 -22.62 23.29
N ARG A 27 -17.99 -23.67 23.37
CA ARG A 27 -17.80 -24.86 22.50
C ARG A 27 -18.10 -24.38 21.09
N GLU A 28 -17.07 -24.07 20.33
CA GLU A 28 -17.16 -23.99 18.88
C GLU A 28 -17.66 -25.37 18.39
N ARG A 29 -18.94 -25.42 18.05
CA ARG A 29 -19.45 -26.55 17.29
C ARG A 29 -18.87 -26.39 15.89
N PRO A 30 -18.11 -27.36 15.36
CA PRO A 30 -17.70 -27.30 13.98
C PRO A 30 -18.99 -27.25 13.14
N VAL A 31 -19.13 -26.19 12.35
CA VAL A 31 -20.17 -26.10 11.33
C VAL A 31 -19.79 -27.13 10.28
N VAL A 32 -20.33 -28.34 10.41
CA VAL A 32 -20.25 -29.33 9.35
C VAL A 32 -21.19 -28.88 8.26
N VAL A 33 -20.66 -28.24 7.23
CA VAL A 33 -21.36 -28.00 5.98
C VAL A 33 -21.47 -29.36 5.28
N THR A 34 -22.53 -30.10 5.56
CA THR A 34 -22.89 -31.25 4.74
C THR A 34 -23.32 -30.73 3.36
N PRO A 35 -22.69 -31.17 2.27
CA PRO A 35 -23.20 -30.84 0.95
C PRO A 35 -24.65 -31.35 0.88
N SER A 36 -25.59 -30.44 0.73
CA SER A 36 -26.98 -30.81 0.54
C SER A 36 -27.08 -31.55 -0.80
N GLN A 37 -27.34 -32.84 -0.76
CA GLN A 37 -27.62 -33.64 -1.96
C GLN A 37 -29.08 -33.37 -2.49
N SER A 38 -29.67 -32.26 -2.17
CA SER A 38 -30.85 -31.80 -2.87
C SER A 38 -30.37 -31.16 -4.18
N GLY A 39 -30.58 -31.82 -5.28
CA GLY A 39 -30.48 -31.27 -6.64
C GLY A 39 -31.43 -30.08 -6.82
N GLY A 40 -31.23 -29.01 -6.06
CA GLY A 40 -31.79 -27.70 -6.33
C GLY A 40 -30.94 -27.12 -7.43
N ASP A 41 -31.59 -26.74 -8.53
CA ASP A 41 -30.97 -26.02 -9.63
C ASP A 41 -30.05 -24.91 -9.10
N VAL A 42 -28.74 -25.15 -9.18
CA VAL A 42 -27.76 -24.06 -9.11
C VAL A 42 -28.19 -23.13 -10.23
N PRO A 43 -28.53 -21.84 -9.95
CA PRO A 43 -28.89 -20.92 -11.01
C PRO A 43 -27.80 -21.02 -12.08
N PRO A 44 -28.17 -21.08 -13.38
CA PRO A 44 -27.23 -21.27 -14.45
C PRO A 44 -26.14 -20.22 -14.27
N THR A 45 -24.89 -20.66 -14.04
CA THR A 45 -23.73 -19.80 -14.08
C THR A 45 -23.86 -18.99 -15.35
N ALA A 46 -23.83 -17.65 -15.22
CA ALA A 46 -23.85 -16.78 -16.39
C ALA A 46 -22.93 -17.38 -17.45
N PRO A 47 -23.36 -17.45 -18.75
CA PRO A 47 -22.58 -18.11 -19.78
C PRO A 47 -21.15 -17.63 -19.71
N ARG A 48 -20.18 -18.53 -19.54
CA ARG A 48 -18.75 -18.16 -19.62
C ARG A 48 -18.57 -17.50 -20.98
N PRO A 49 -17.96 -16.29 -21.05
CA PRO A 49 -17.60 -15.73 -22.34
C PRO A 49 -16.83 -16.80 -23.11
N SER A 50 -17.22 -17.09 -24.34
CA SER A 50 -16.63 -18.14 -25.19
C SER A 50 -15.14 -17.93 -25.53
N GLY A 51 -14.47 -16.98 -24.88
CA GLY A 51 -13.05 -16.66 -25.07
C GLY A 51 -12.24 -16.50 -23.76
N GLY A 52 -12.79 -16.89 -22.59
CA GLY A 52 -12.15 -16.64 -21.29
C GLY A 52 -12.25 -15.16 -20.86
N VAL A 53 -12.11 -14.90 -19.55
CA VAL A 53 -12.11 -13.52 -19.00
C VAL A 53 -10.84 -12.80 -19.41
N ARG A 54 -10.97 -11.59 -19.93
CA ARG A 54 -9.87 -10.73 -20.35
C ARG A 54 -9.83 -9.46 -19.51
N ILE A 55 -8.69 -9.19 -18.87
CA ILE A 55 -8.51 -8.02 -18.03
C ILE A 55 -7.37 -7.18 -18.61
N ALA A 56 -7.63 -5.90 -18.85
CA ALA A 56 -6.59 -4.94 -19.19
C ALA A 56 -6.02 -4.32 -17.90
N VAL A 57 -4.70 -4.15 -17.86
CA VAL A 57 -3.98 -3.47 -16.77
C VAL A 57 -3.15 -2.34 -17.36
N VAL A 58 -3.41 -1.11 -16.92
CA VAL A 58 -2.69 0.08 -17.40
C VAL A 58 -2.08 0.81 -16.19
N THR A 59 -0.77 0.83 -16.09
CA THR A 59 -0.04 1.47 -15.00
C THR A 59 0.83 2.62 -15.49
N HIS A 60 1.06 3.63 -14.60
CA HIS A 60 1.87 4.80 -14.97
C HIS A 60 3.38 4.58 -14.78
N GLY A 61 3.78 3.53 -14.10
CA GLY A 61 5.18 3.28 -13.81
C GLY A 61 5.89 2.51 -14.93
N GLN A 62 7.16 2.82 -15.09
CA GLN A 62 8.01 2.14 -16.06
C GLN A 62 8.15 0.65 -15.73
N ALA A 63 8.18 -0.20 -16.75
CA ALA A 63 8.34 -1.65 -16.58
C ALA A 63 9.69 -2.03 -15.91
N SER A 64 10.69 -1.16 -16.01
CA SER A 64 12.00 -1.32 -15.35
C SER A 64 12.02 -0.98 -13.87
N SER A 65 10.97 -0.34 -13.34
CA SER A 65 10.90 0.02 -11.92
C SER A 65 10.70 -1.22 -11.04
N PRO A 66 11.53 -1.44 -10.01
CA PRO A 66 11.40 -2.59 -9.10
C PRO A 66 10.02 -2.71 -8.46
N PHE A 67 9.42 -1.60 -8.07
CA PHE A 67 8.07 -1.56 -7.52
C PHE A 67 7.03 -2.11 -8.52
N TRP A 68 7.05 -1.61 -9.76
CA TRP A 68 6.09 -2.03 -10.77
C TRP A 68 6.33 -3.46 -11.28
N ALA A 69 7.58 -3.95 -11.22
CA ALA A 69 7.86 -5.36 -11.45
C ALA A 69 7.16 -6.27 -10.43
N ILE A 70 7.12 -5.88 -9.14
CA ILE A 70 6.41 -6.63 -8.09
C ILE A 70 4.89 -6.56 -8.31
N VAL A 71 4.34 -5.41 -8.70
CA VAL A 71 2.91 -5.28 -9.09
C VAL A 71 2.60 -6.24 -10.23
N ARG A 72 3.41 -6.23 -11.28
CA ARG A 72 3.24 -7.12 -12.44
C ARG A 72 3.31 -8.59 -12.06
N ASN A 73 4.24 -8.99 -11.19
CA ASN A 73 4.31 -10.37 -10.67
C ASN A 73 3.01 -10.77 -9.97
N GLY A 74 2.40 -9.86 -9.20
CA GLY A 74 1.10 -10.08 -8.57
C GLY A 74 -0.01 -10.26 -9.60
N VAL A 75 -0.06 -9.43 -10.63
CA VAL A 75 -1.00 -9.53 -11.75
C VAL A 75 -0.87 -10.88 -12.45
N GLU A 76 0.34 -11.26 -12.85
CA GLU A 76 0.60 -12.50 -13.58
C GLU A 76 0.30 -13.75 -12.74
N ALA A 77 0.61 -13.72 -11.44
CA ALA A 77 0.31 -14.82 -10.55
C ALA A 77 -1.20 -15.02 -10.38
N ALA A 78 -1.94 -13.92 -10.17
CA ALA A 78 -3.40 -13.98 -10.09
C ALA A 78 -4.03 -14.39 -11.43
N ALA A 79 -3.51 -13.91 -12.55
CA ALA A 79 -3.97 -14.32 -13.89
C ALA A 79 -3.86 -15.83 -14.10
N ARG A 80 -2.73 -16.43 -13.72
CA ARG A 80 -2.54 -17.89 -13.78
C ARG A 80 -3.48 -18.62 -12.82
N GLN A 81 -3.61 -18.15 -11.58
CA GLN A 81 -4.46 -18.78 -10.57
C GLN A 81 -5.93 -18.74 -10.94
N MET A 82 -6.37 -17.64 -11.53
CA MET A 82 -7.77 -17.42 -11.91
C MET A 82 -8.08 -17.90 -13.34
N ASP A 83 -7.10 -18.41 -14.08
CA ASP A 83 -7.23 -18.82 -15.48
C ASP A 83 -7.89 -17.72 -16.34
N VAL A 84 -7.23 -16.56 -16.40
CA VAL A 84 -7.66 -15.37 -17.17
C VAL A 84 -6.53 -14.80 -18.01
N VAL A 85 -6.91 -14.14 -19.10
CA VAL A 85 -5.95 -13.44 -19.96
C VAL A 85 -5.77 -12.01 -19.47
N VAL A 86 -4.53 -11.60 -19.28
CA VAL A 86 -4.19 -10.23 -18.89
C VAL A 86 -3.37 -9.54 -19.98
N ASP A 87 -3.79 -8.34 -20.36
CA ASP A 87 -3.06 -7.41 -21.21
C ASP A 87 -2.47 -6.29 -20.33
N TYR A 88 -1.17 -6.40 -20.01
CA TYR A 88 -0.48 -5.44 -19.16
C TYR A 88 0.25 -4.38 -19.98
N ARG A 89 -0.08 -3.11 -19.78
CA ARG A 89 0.46 -1.96 -20.48
C ARG A 89 1.05 -0.95 -19.50
N ALA A 90 2.25 -0.46 -19.82
CA ALA A 90 2.91 0.61 -19.08
C ALA A 90 3.69 1.48 -20.07
N PRO A 91 3.83 2.79 -19.85
CA PRO A 91 4.66 3.63 -20.72
C PRO A 91 6.15 3.40 -20.46
N ASP A 92 6.98 3.54 -21.47
CA ASP A 92 8.44 3.54 -21.32
C ASP A 92 8.90 4.76 -20.51
N VAL A 93 8.30 5.92 -20.82
CA VAL A 93 8.44 7.16 -20.07
C VAL A 93 7.04 7.70 -19.81
N TYR A 94 6.78 8.06 -18.54
CA TYR A 94 5.50 8.60 -18.17
C TYR A 94 5.23 9.95 -18.82
N SER A 95 4.07 10.06 -19.46
CA SER A 95 3.42 11.33 -19.78
C SER A 95 1.91 11.15 -19.76
N LEU A 96 1.18 12.22 -19.45
CA LEU A 96 -0.29 12.18 -19.42
C LEU A 96 -0.86 11.67 -20.75
N ALA A 97 -0.44 12.23 -21.87
CA ALA A 97 -0.91 11.82 -23.20
C ALA A 97 -0.62 10.36 -23.53
N ARG A 98 0.55 9.85 -23.13
CA ARG A 98 0.89 8.43 -23.32
C ARG A 98 0.00 7.52 -22.50
N MET A 99 -0.25 7.90 -21.24
CA MET A 99 -1.12 7.14 -20.36
C MET A 99 -2.57 7.14 -20.84
N GLU A 100 -3.10 8.28 -21.29
CA GLU A 100 -4.42 8.38 -21.93
C GLU A 100 -4.54 7.45 -23.14
N ALA A 101 -3.55 7.48 -24.03
CA ALA A 101 -3.53 6.62 -25.23
C ALA A 101 -3.56 5.12 -24.85
N LEU A 102 -2.82 4.71 -23.80
CA LEU A 102 -2.82 3.33 -23.34
C LEU A 102 -4.18 2.92 -22.73
N ILE A 103 -4.83 3.82 -22.01
CA ILE A 103 -6.18 3.58 -21.50
C ILE A 103 -7.18 3.45 -22.64
N ASP A 104 -7.14 4.35 -23.63
CA ASP A 104 -8.05 4.31 -24.78
C ASP A 104 -7.85 3.04 -25.63
N GLN A 105 -6.61 2.59 -25.83
CA GLN A 105 -6.31 1.32 -26.49
C GLN A 105 -6.83 0.12 -25.69
N ALA A 106 -6.75 0.16 -24.33
CA ALA A 106 -7.33 -0.86 -23.48
C ALA A 106 -8.86 -0.89 -23.61
N VAL A 107 -9.50 0.27 -23.59
CA VAL A 107 -10.97 0.40 -23.81
C VAL A 107 -11.38 -0.16 -25.17
N ALA A 108 -10.66 0.18 -26.24
CA ALA A 108 -10.93 -0.29 -27.59
C ALA A 108 -10.80 -1.82 -27.75
N SER A 109 -10.08 -2.50 -26.87
CA SER A 109 -9.99 -3.97 -26.87
C SER A 109 -11.18 -4.66 -26.21
N HIS A 110 -12.16 -3.92 -25.66
CA HIS A 110 -13.35 -4.41 -24.96
C HIS A 110 -13.04 -5.48 -23.91
N PRO A 111 -12.22 -5.18 -22.86
CA PRO A 111 -11.93 -6.13 -21.80
C PRO A 111 -13.13 -6.30 -20.87
N ASP A 112 -13.19 -7.44 -20.16
CA ASP A 112 -14.18 -7.69 -19.12
C ASP A 112 -13.92 -6.88 -17.84
N GLY A 113 -12.73 -6.27 -17.73
CA GLY A 113 -12.35 -5.38 -16.65
C GLY A 113 -11.08 -4.60 -16.96
N LEU A 114 -10.95 -3.42 -16.33
CA LEU A 114 -9.78 -2.55 -16.42
C LEU A 114 -9.19 -2.27 -15.03
N VAL A 115 -7.92 -2.55 -14.87
CA VAL A 115 -7.11 -2.10 -13.72
C VAL A 115 -6.29 -0.90 -14.16
N VAL A 116 -6.35 0.21 -13.40
CA VAL A 116 -5.65 1.44 -13.78
C VAL A 116 -5.06 2.18 -12.59
N SER A 117 -3.85 2.74 -12.72
CA SER A 117 -3.33 3.70 -11.75
C SER A 117 -3.66 5.14 -12.18
N ILE A 118 -3.96 6.01 -11.20
CA ILE A 118 -4.45 7.39 -11.46
C ILE A 118 -3.50 8.39 -10.76
N PRO A 119 -2.29 8.65 -11.32
CA PRO A 119 -1.33 9.53 -10.68
C PRO A 119 -1.75 11.01 -10.72
N GLU A 120 -2.54 11.43 -11.69
CA GLU A 120 -2.96 12.82 -11.83
C GLU A 120 -4.39 12.95 -12.38
N SER A 121 -5.01 14.10 -12.08
CA SER A 121 -6.41 14.38 -12.44
C SER A 121 -6.66 14.49 -13.94
N GLY A 122 -5.64 14.76 -14.73
CA GLY A 122 -5.72 14.80 -16.20
C GLY A 122 -6.23 13.51 -16.81
N LEU A 123 -6.04 12.36 -16.16
CA LEU A 123 -6.55 11.05 -16.63
C LEU A 123 -8.06 10.87 -16.46
N ALA A 124 -8.75 11.77 -15.74
CA ALA A 124 -10.17 11.64 -15.47
C ALA A 124 -11.06 11.46 -16.72
N PRO A 125 -10.82 12.18 -17.85
CA PRO A 125 -11.59 11.99 -19.08
C PRO A 125 -11.46 10.56 -19.65
N ALA A 126 -10.25 10.00 -19.72
CA ALA A 126 -10.00 8.65 -20.23
C ALA A 126 -10.68 7.58 -19.36
N ILE A 127 -10.58 7.72 -18.03
CA ILE A 127 -11.22 6.78 -17.10
C ILE A 127 -12.75 6.85 -17.19
N ARG A 128 -13.32 8.04 -17.30
CA ARG A 128 -14.78 8.19 -17.52
C ARG A 128 -15.24 7.57 -18.85
N ARG A 129 -14.40 7.63 -19.90
CA ARG A 129 -14.71 6.92 -21.17
C ARG A 129 -14.80 5.41 -20.94
N ALA A 130 -13.84 4.82 -20.19
CA ALA A 130 -13.88 3.40 -19.84
C ALA A 130 -15.16 3.02 -19.06
N VAL A 131 -15.49 3.80 -18.02
CA VAL A 131 -16.69 3.58 -17.21
C VAL A 131 -17.96 3.75 -18.04
N LYS A 132 -18.03 4.78 -18.91
CA LYS A 132 -19.18 5.01 -19.81
C LYS A 132 -19.35 3.89 -20.86
N ALA A 133 -18.26 3.27 -21.27
CA ALA A 133 -18.28 2.08 -22.15
C ALA A 133 -18.77 0.81 -21.42
N GLY A 134 -19.14 0.89 -20.14
CA GLY A 134 -19.61 -0.24 -19.34
C GLY A 134 -18.50 -1.15 -18.81
N ILE A 135 -17.23 -0.79 -18.98
CA ILE A 135 -16.10 -1.59 -18.51
C ILE A 135 -15.96 -1.40 -16.99
N PRO A 136 -16.00 -2.49 -16.19
CA PRO A 136 -15.71 -2.44 -14.76
C PRO A 136 -14.27 -1.97 -14.51
N VAL A 137 -14.09 -0.89 -13.75
CA VAL A 137 -12.75 -0.32 -13.47
C VAL A 137 -12.41 -0.47 -12.00
N VAL A 138 -11.20 -0.94 -11.71
CA VAL A 138 -10.57 -0.92 -10.37
C VAL A 138 -9.29 -0.10 -10.45
N SER A 139 -9.11 0.87 -9.56
CA SER A 139 -7.87 1.63 -9.51
C SER A 139 -6.88 1.04 -8.52
N ILE A 140 -5.58 1.25 -8.81
CA ILE A 140 -4.48 0.78 -7.96
C ILE A 140 -3.47 1.89 -7.69
N ASN A 141 -2.72 1.77 -6.62
CA ASN A 141 -1.59 2.62 -6.25
C ASN A 141 -1.99 4.08 -6.04
N SER A 142 -2.06 4.89 -7.09
CA SER A 142 -2.48 6.29 -7.03
C SER A 142 -3.94 6.45 -7.43
N GLY A 143 -4.64 7.44 -6.85
CA GLY A 143 -6.02 7.78 -7.18
C GLY A 143 -7.05 7.47 -6.09
N SER A 144 -6.62 7.15 -4.88
CA SER A 144 -7.49 6.83 -3.73
C SER A 144 -8.47 7.95 -3.34
N ASP A 145 -8.17 9.19 -3.70
CA ASP A 145 -8.97 10.38 -3.40
C ASP A 145 -9.95 10.78 -4.54
N VAL A 146 -9.77 10.20 -5.73
CA VAL A 146 -10.57 10.59 -6.91
C VAL A 146 -11.42 9.46 -7.50
N TYR A 147 -11.09 8.20 -7.26
CA TYR A 147 -11.70 7.05 -7.95
C TYR A 147 -13.23 7.01 -7.88
N ARG A 148 -13.84 7.31 -6.71
CA ARG A 148 -15.31 7.31 -6.54
C ARG A 148 -15.99 8.29 -7.48
N ARG A 149 -15.42 9.49 -7.62
CA ARG A 149 -15.98 10.55 -8.49
C ARG A 149 -15.84 10.23 -9.98
N LEU A 150 -15.03 9.23 -10.32
CA LEU A 150 -14.83 8.76 -11.69
C LEU A 150 -15.71 7.55 -12.04
N GLY A 151 -16.48 7.02 -11.07
CA GLY A 151 -17.28 5.82 -11.27
C GLY A 151 -16.47 4.50 -11.20
N VAL A 152 -15.26 4.57 -10.67
CA VAL A 152 -14.40 3.39 -10.45
C VAL A 152 -14.93 2.60 -9.28
N LEU A 153 -14.98 1.27 -9.40
CA LEU A 153 -15.66 0.37 -8.45
C LEU A 153 -14.97 0.31 -7.09
N ALA A 154 -13.64 0.26 -7.08
CA ALA A 154 -12.82 0.20 -5.86
C ALA A 154 -11.42 0.72 -6.12
N HIS A 155 -10.69 1.01 -5.05
CA HIS A 155 -9.27 1.32 -5.08
C HIS A 155 -8.49 0.28 -4.28
N VAL A 156 -7.48 -0.35 -4.87
CA VAL A 156 -6.56 -1.26 -4.19
C VAL A 156 -5.21 -0.55 -4.01
N GLY A 157 -4.93 -0.13 -2.79
CA GLY A 157 -3.74 0.67 -2.51
C GLY A 157 -3.66 1.08 -1.05
N GLN A 158 -2.69 1.91 -0.71
CA GLN A 158 -2.65 2.46 0.64
C GLN A 158 -3.31 3.85 0.67
N PRO A 159 -3.91 4.26 1.80
CA PRO A 159 -4.34 5.65 2.01
C PRO A 159 -3.12 6.55 2.15
N GLU A 160 -2.72 7.24 1.07
CA GLU A 160 -1.41 7.86 0.92
C GLU A 160 -1.13 8.98 1.93
N GLU A 161 -2.11 9.84 2.20
CA GLU A 161 -1.94 10.87 3.22
C GLU A 161 -1.79 10.27 4.62
N ARG A 162 -2.52 9.19 4.93
CA ARG A 162 -2.38 8.45 6.19
C ARG A 162 -0.99 7.81 6.28
N ALA A 163 -0.49 7.23 5.19
CA ALA A 163 0.84 6.63 5.15
C ALA A 163 1.94 7.66 5.43
N GLY A 164 1.84 8.85 4.83
CA GLY A 164 2.72 9.97 5.14
C GLY A 164 2.61 10.45 6.58
N PHE A 165 1.39 10.54 7.12
CA PHE A 165 1.13 10.95 8.50
C PHE A 165 1.72 9.96 9.51
N GLU A 166 1.49 8.66 9.35
CA GLU A 166 2.03 7.63 10.23
C GLU A 166 3.56 7.53 10.14
N SER A 167 4.14 7.78 8.95
CA SER A 167 5.59 7.92 8.78
C SER A 167 6.14 9.11 9.57
N GLY A 168 5.48 10.26 9.45
CA GLY A 168 5.85 11.48 10.18
C GLY A 168 5.77 11.32 11.70
N LYS A 169 4.73 10.64 12.21
CA LYS A 169 4.62 10.31 13.64
C LYS A 169 5.81 9.49 14.14
N ARG A 170 6.24 8.48 13.38
CA ARG A 170 7.40 7.65 13.72
C ARG A 170 8.70 8.45 13.69
N MET A 171 8.86 9.33 12.70
CA MET A 171 10.01 10.23 12.62
C MET A 171 10.04 11.21 13.79
N ALA A 172 8.90 11.84 14.12
CA ALA A 172 8.78 12.75 15.27
C ALA A 172 9.09 12.04 16.59
N ALA A 173 8.59 10.81 16.79
CA ALA A 173 8.90 9.97 17.95
C ALA A 173 10.39 9.60 18.02
N ALA A 174 11.06 9.50 16.85
CA ALA A 174 12.50 9.32 16.79
C ALA A 174 13.30 10.64 17.02
N GLY A 175 12.65 11.76 17.29
CA GLY A 175 13.27 13.04 17.60
C GLY A 175 13.42 13.99 16.41
N VAL A 176 12.88 13.66 15.23
CA VAL A 176 12.89 14.56 14.07
C VAL A 176 12.00 15.77 14.36
N ARG A 177 12.50 16.96 14.00
CA ARG A 177 11.78 18.23 14.12
C ARG A 177 11.69 18.99 12.79
N ARG A 178 12.66 18.79 11.90
CA ARG A 178 12.68 19.39 10.56
C ARG A 178 12.84 18.32 9.51
N ALA A 179 11.72 17.92 8.90
CA ALA A 179 11.68 16.84 7.93
C ALA A 179 11.80 17.35 6.48
N LEU A 180 12.48 16.60 5.63
CA LEU A 180 12.51 16.78 4.18
C LEU A 180 11.71 15.66 3.53
N CYS A 181 10.65 15.99 2.78
CA CYS A 181 9.94 15.06 1.92
C CYS A 181 10.62 15.05 0.54
N VAL A 182 11.31 13.98 0.20
CA VAL A 182 11.97 13.83 -1.11
C VAL A 182 11.01 13.16 -2.08
N ASN A 183 10.48 13.94 -3.03
CA ASN A 183 9.48 13.51 -3.97
C ASN A 183 10.06 13.46 -5.40
N GLN A 184 10.10 12.28 -6.00
CA GLN A 184 10.63 12.07 -7.35
C GLN A 184 9.62 12.36 -8.47
N GLN A 185 8.36 12.61 -8.13
CA GLN A 185 7.32 12.87 -9.13
C GLN A 185 6.31 13.90 -8.58
N ILE A 186 6.74 15.15 -8.54
CA ILE A 186 5.85 16.28 -8.16
C ILE A 186 4.64 16.31 -9.09
N GLY A 187 3.44 16.48 -8.52
CA GLY A 187 2.17 16.44 -9.25
C GLY A 187 1.51 15.05 -9.24
N ASN A 188 2.23 14.00 -8.86
CA ASN A 188 1.60 12.72 -8.56
C ASN A 188 0.80 12.86 -7.26
N GLN A 189 -0.52 12.74 -7.35
CA GLN A 189 -1.46 12.97 -6.25
C GLN A 189 -1.17 12.10 -5.03
N GLY A 190 -0.79 10.84 -5.24
CA GLY A 190 -0.44 9.91 -4.16
C GLY A 190 0.83 10.34 -3.43
N LEU A 191 1.88 10.71 -4.15
CA LEU A 191 3.15 11.14 -3.56
C LEU A 191 3.00 12.51 -2.87
N ASP A 192 2.28 13.43 -3.48
CA ASP A 192 1.98 14.72 -2.87
C ASP A 192 1.15 14.55 -1.59
N ALA A 193 0.22 13.58 -1.56
CA ALA A 193 -0.54 13.24 -0.35
C ALA A 193 0.36 12.69 0.77
N ARG A 194 1.39 11.88 0.45
CA ARG A 194 2.39 11.43 1.44
C ARG A 194 3.12 12.64 2.06
N CYS A 195 3.56 13.61 1.25
CA CYS A 195 4.19 14.83 1.77
C CYS A 195 3.24 15.67 2.63
N ARG A 196 1.95 15.80 2.23
CA ARG A 196 0.94 16.47 3.07
C ARG A 196 0.74 15.77 4.42
N GLY A 197 0.68 14.43 4.40
CA GLY A 197 0.59 13.61 5.61
C GLY A 197 1.78 13.82 6.54
N LEU A 198 3.01 13.77 6.01
CA LEU A 198 4.22 14.08 6.75
C LEU A 198 4.15 15.48 7.38
N ALA A 199 3.80 16.50 6.59
CA ALA A 199 3.71 17.88 7.07
C ALA A 199 2.71 18.02 8.22
N ARG A 200 1.56 17.34 8.12
CA ARG A 200 0.55 17.34 9.19
C ARG A 200 1.08 16.69 10.48
N ALA A 201 1.78 15.56 10.37
CA ALA A 201 2.36 14.87 11.53
C ALA A 201 3.47 15.70 12.19
N MET A 202 4.34 16.31 11.38
CA MET A 202 5.41 17.15 11.90
C MET A 202 4.88 18.38 12.62
N ARG A 203 3.89 19.09 12.06
CA ARG A 203 3.23 20.21 12.74
C ARG A 203 2.57 19.80 14.06
N ALA A 204 1.89 18.66 14.08
CA ALA A 204 1.28 18.13 15.31
C ALA A 204 2.32 17.82 16.41
N ALA A 205 3.56 17.55 16.03
CA ALA A 205 4.68 17.31 16.95
C ALA A 205 5.52 18.57 17.24
N GLY A 206 5.08 19.77 16.83
CA GLY A 206 5.81 21.02 17.03
C GLY A 206 7.02 21.21 16.10
N GLY A 207 7.05 20.48 14.98
CA GLY A 207 8.07 20.56 13.95
C GLY A 207 7.53 21.09 12.62
N ASP A 208 8.35 21.01 11.59
CA ASP A 208 8.00 21.41 10.23
C ASP A 208 8.48 20.39 9.19
N SER A 209 8.04 20.57 7.95
CA SER A 209 8.56 19.80 6.81
C SER A 209 8.59 20.64 5.54
N ARG A 210 9.53 20.28 4.66
CA ARG A 210 9.67 20.86 3.31
C ARG A 210 9.62 19.75 2.27
N VAL A 211 9.23 20.09 1.05
CA VAL A 211 9.24 19.19 -0.10
C VAL A 211 10.45 19.52 -0.96
N LEU A 212 11.17 18.49 -1.38
CA LEU A 212 12.24 18.56 -2.37
C LEU A 212 11.89 17.68 -3.56
N GLY A 213 11.65 18.30 -4.72
CA GLY A 213 11.51 17.58 -5.98
C GLY A 213 12.88 17.12 -6.49
N VAL A 214 13.01 15.85 -6.86
CA VAL A 214 14.23 15.26 -7.40
C VAL A 214 13.93 14.45 -8.68
N ASP A 215 14.93 14.28 -9.51
CA ASP A 215 14.98 13.21 -10.49
C ASP A 215 15.84 12.09 -9.88
N ASP A 216 15.22 10.99 -9.47
CA ASP A 216 15.89 9.91 -8.75
C ASP A 216 16.83 9.08 -9.64
N GLN A 217 16.81 9.28 -10.96
CA GLN A 217 17.76 8.69 -11.89
C GLN A 217 18.99 9.59 -12.13
N SER A 218 18.92 10.84 -11.68
CA SER A 218 20.04 11.77 -11.86
C SER A 218 21.22 11.50 -10.91
N PRO A 219 22.46 11.40 -11.41
CA PRO A 219 23.65 11.22 -10.57
C PRO A 219 23.88 12.41 -9.60
N SER A 220 23.23 13.55 -9.83
CA SER A 220 23.33 14.72 -8.96
C SER A 220 22.40 14.67 -7.74
N THR A 221 21.45 13.75 -7.69
CA THR A 221 20.42 13.68 -6.64
C THR A 221 20.99 13.55 -5.23
N PRO A 222 22.01 12.74 -4.93
CA PRO A 222 22.59 12.69 -3.59
C PRO A 222 23.14 14.06 -3.14
N ARG A 223 23.77 14.81 -4.06
CA ARG A 223 24.29 16.14 -3.75
C ARG A 223 23.15 17.13 -3.48
N LYS A 224 22.12 17.12 -4.33
CA LYS A 224 20.94 17.97 -4.16
C LYS A 224 20.23 17.74 -2.82
N ILE A 225 20.11 16.48 -2.40
CA ILE A 225 19.57 16.12 -1.08
C ILE A 225 20.49 16.62 0.04
N ALA A 226 21.82 16.41 -0.06
CA ALA A 226 22.80 16.88 0.93
C ALA A 226 22.76 18.40 1.10
N ASP A 227 22.68 19.15 0.00
CA ASP A 227 22.59 20.61 0.01
C ASP A 227 21.28 21.09 0.67
N ALA A 228 20.16 20.43 0.40
CA ALA A 228 18.88 20.73 1.04
C ALA A 228 18.89 20.42 2.55
N ILE A 229 19.55 19.34 2.97
CA ILE A 229 19.72 19.00 4.39
C ILE A 229 20.52 20.10 5.10
N ARG A 230 21.65 20.50 4.52
CA ARG A 230 22.55 21.49 5.10
C ARG A 230 21.91 22.88 5.20
N SER A 231 21.34 23.38 4.09
CA SER A 231 20.72 24.71 4.03
C SER A 231 19.44 24.79 4.86
N GLY A 232 18.67 23.72 4.92
CA GLY A 232 17.41 23.64 5.67
C GLY A 232 17.58 23.27 7.14
N ARG A 233 18.79 22.94 7.59
CA ARG A 233 19.06 22.34 8.92
C ARG A 233 18.13 21.18 9.19
N ILE A 234 17.95 20.30 8.19
CA ILE A 234 17.07 19.14 8.21
C ILE A 234 17.68 18.06 9.10
N ASP A 235 16.88 17.50 10.00
CA ASP A 235 17.25 16.41 10.90
C ASP A 235 16.54 15.08 10.58
N GLY A 236 15.61 15.10 9.59
CA GLY A 236 14.98 13.89 9.09
C GLY A 236 14.63 13.96 7.60
N VAL A 237 14.71 12.82 6.90
CA VAL A 237 14.37 12.70 5.49
C VAL A 237 13.37 11.56 5.32
N LEU A 238 12.25 11.83 4.66
CA LEU A 238 11.32 10.84 4.17
C LEU A 238 11.37 10.82 2.64
N ALA A 239 11.95 9.77 2.07
CA ALA A 239 11.97 9.55 0.63
C ALA A 239 10.72 8.76 0.20
N LEU A 240 10.17 9.08 -0.98
CA LEU A 240 8.88 8.53 -1.38
C LEU A 240 8.96 7.27 -2.26
N ASN A 241 10.17 6.80 -2.57
CA ASN A 241 10.41 5.49 -3.17
C ASN A 241 11.78 4.92 -2.75
N ALA A 242 12.03 3.66 -3.11
CA ALA A 242 13.26 2.94 -2.77
C ALA A 242 14.53 3.63 -3.29
N THR A 243 14.53 4.05 -4.55
CA THR A 243 15.68 4.71 -5.19
C THR A 243 16.03 6.00 -4.47
N SER A 244 15.07 6.91 -4.29
CA SER A 244 15.29 8.16 -3.55
C SER A 244 15.73 7.92 -2.10
N GLY A 245 15.29 6.81 -1.48
CA GLY A 245 15.73 6.41 -0.14
C GLY A 245 17.21 6.11 -0.10
N ILE A 246 17.73 5.35 -1.07
CA ILE A 246 19.16 5.05 -1.19
C ILE A 246 19.96 6.31 -1.57
N GLU A 247 19.42 7.15 -2.45
CA GLU A 247 20.06 8.43 -2.79
C GLU A 247 20.12 9.38 -1.58
N ALA A 248 19.13 9.35 -0.69
CA ALA A 248 19.17 10.09 0.57
C ALA A 248 20.27 9.58 1.52
N VAL A 249 20.47 8.27 1.62
CA VAL A 249 21.57 7.67 2.38
C VAL A 249 22.92 8.09 1.81
N LYS A 250 23.10 8.05 0.47
CA LYS A 250 24.31 8.54 -0.20
C LYS A 250 24.54 10.04 0.03
N GLY A 251 23.47 10.83 0.01
CA GLY A 251 23.50 12.27 0.31
C GLY A 251 23.95 12.56 1.74
N ALA A 252 23.40 11.84 2.72
CA ALA A 252 23.75 12.00 4.12
C ALA A 252 25.24 11.69 4.40
N ARG A 253 25.82 10.71 3.71
CA ARG A 253 27.27 10.40 3.81
C ARG A 253 28.20 11.53 3.32
N ARG A 254 27.67 12.49 2.56
CA ARG A 254 28.43 13.67 2.09
C ARG A 254 28.43 14.82 3.12
N LEU A 255 27.70 14.67 4.22
CA LEU A 255 27.65 15.67 5.26
C LEU A 255 28.85 15.50 6.21
N SER A 256 29.65 16.52 6.31
CA SER A 256 30.76 16.62 7.30
C SER A 256 30.40 17.71 8.33
N GLY A 257 30.71 17.45 9.59
CA GLY A 257 30.49 18.42 10.67
C GLY A 257 29.02 18.70 11.04
N THR A 258 28.07 17.89 10.50
CA THR A 258 26.64 18.00 10.80
C THR A 258 26.15 16.64 11.32
N PRO A 259 25.29 16.58 12.34
CA PRO A 259 24.67 15.31 12.74
C PRO A 259 23.93 14.68 11.55
N ALA A 260 24.09 13.37 11.37
CA ALA A 260 23.42 12.64 10.31
C ALA A 260 21.90 12.69 10.51
N PRO A 261 21.12 13.05 9.48
CA PRO A 261 19.66 13.04 9.57
C PRO A 261 19.14 11.62 9.72
N LYS A 262 17.98 11.47 10.37
CA LYS A 262 17.25 10.21 10.38
C LYS A 262 16.53 10.03 9.06
N ILE A 263 16.76 8.93 8.37
CA ILE A 263 16.21 8.70 7.04
C ILE A 263 15.19 7.56 7.10
N ALA A 264 14.07 7.74 6.44
CA ALA A 264 13.07 6.72 6.19
C ALA A 264 12.66 6.75 4.70
N THR A 265 12.12 5.67 4.20
CA THR A 265 11.69 5.61 2.80
C THR A 265 10.39 4.86 2.63
N PHE A 266 9.74 5.09 1.51
CA PHE A 266 8.73 4.19 0.96
C PHE A 266 9.39 3.15 0.08
N ASP A 267 8.68 2.06 -0.11
CA ASP A 267 9.02 0.89 -0.89
C ASP A 267 10.19 0.07 -0.35
N LEU A 268 10.17 -1.19 -0.73
CA LEU A 268 11.19 -2.16 -0.39
C LEU A 268 12.09 -2.45 -1.60
N GLY A 269 13.18 -3.08 -1.33
CA GLY A 269 14.14 -3.58 -2.30
C GLY A 269 15.37 -4.09 -1.55
N PRO A 270 16.25 -4.89 -2.18
CA PRO A 270 17.42 -5.48 -1.52
C PRO A 270 18.30 -4.45 -0.82
N ASP A 271 18.58 -3.32 -1.49
CA ASP A 271 19.43 -2.25 -0.94
C ASP A 271 18.75 -1.51 0.22
N VAL A 272 17.44 -1.23 0.10
CA VAL A 272 16.64 -0.62 1.16
C VAL A 272 16.60 -1.51 2.39
N LEU A 273 16.32 -2.80 2.23
CA LEU A 273 16.25 -3.76 3.34
C LEU A 273 17.62 -3.95 4.00
N SER A 274 18.70 -3.93 3.21
CA SER A 274 20.07 -3.95 3.72
C SER A 274 20.38 -2.69 4.52
N ALA A 275 19.97 -1.51 4.03
CA ALA A 275 20.15 -0.23 4.72
C ALA A 275 19.31 -0.13 6.01
N VAL A 276 18.08 -0.68 6.02
CA VAL A 276 17.25 -0.79 7.23
C VAL A 276 17.92 -1.69 8.27
N ARG A 277 18.44 -2.86 7.86
CA ARG A 277 19.16 -3.79 8.75
C ARG A 277 20.43 -3.18 9.31
N ALA A 278 21.13 -2.37 8.52
CA ALA A 278 22.33 -1.65 8.92
C ALA A 278 22.06 -0.34 9.70
N HIS A 279 20.79 -0.07 10.07
CA HIS A 279 20.37 1.17 10.77
C HIS A 279 20.69 2.47 10.01
N GLN A 280 20.93 2.41 8.71
CA GLN A 280 21.08 3.59 7.83
C GLN A 280 19.72 4.20 7.47
N LEU A 281 18.66 3.37 7.46
CA LEU A 281 17.28 3.78 7.39
C LEU A 281 16.55 3.43 8.70
N LEU A 282 15.75 4.37 9.19
CA LEU A 282 14.93 4.20 10.40
C LEU A 282 13.86 3.13 10.19
N PHE A 283 13.21 3.17 9.03
CA PHE A 283 12.24 2.20 8.55
C PHE A 283 12.04 2.35 7.03
N ALA A 284 11.43 1.33 6.44
CA ALA A 284 10.84 1.41 5.11
C ALA A 284 9.33 1.12 5.18
N VAL A 285 8.54 1.81 4.36
CA VAL A 285 7.09 1.60 4.25
C VAL A 285 6.81 0.62 3.13
N ASP A 286 6.31 -0.57 3.49
CA ASP A 286 5.83 -1.56 2.54
C ASP A 286 4.35 -1.33 2.26
N GLN A 287 4.05 -0.99 1.03
CA GLN A 287 2.68 -0.82 0.55
C GLN A 287 2.12 -2.09 -0.12
N GLN A 288 2.82 -3.22 0.00
CA GLN A 288 2.44 -4.54 -0.53
C GLN A 288 2.09 -4.50 -2.03
N ALA A 289 3.06 -4.11 -2.83
CA ALA A 289 2.93 -3.95 -4.28
C ALA A 289 2.36 -5.19 -4.99
N TYR A 290 2.73 -6.39 -4.54
CA TYR A 290 2.20 -7.64 -5.05
C TYR A 290 0.66 -7.74 -4.89
N LEU A 291 0.13 -7.33 -3.74
CA LEU A 291 -1.32 -7.32 -3.51
C LEU A 291 -2.04 -6.27 -4.37
N GLN A 292 -1.39 -5.13 -4.64
CA GLN A 292 -1.95 -4.13 -5.55
C GLN A 292 -2.10 -4.68 -6.97
N GLY A 293 -1.25 -5.62 -7.38
CA GLY A 293 -1.37 -6.33 -8.65
C GLY A 293 -2.40 -7.47 -8.61
N SER A 294 -2.34 -8.33 -7.60
CA SER A 294 -3.13 -9.57 -7.58
C SER A 294 -4.60 -9.36 -7.26
N LEU A 295 -4.94 -8.55 -6.25
CA LEU A 295 -6.33 -8.38 -5.79
C LEU A 295 -7.27 -7.85 -6.87
N PRO A 296 -6.92 -6.84 -7.69
CA PRO A 296 -7.81 -6.36 -8.75
C PRO A 296 -8.17 -7.43 -9.78
N ILE A 297 -7.22 -8.33 -10.10
CA ILE A 297 -7.45 -9.43 -11.04
C ILE A 297 -8.48 -10.40 -10.47
N VAL A 298 -8.34 -10.79 -9.20
CA VAL A 298 -9.32 -11.65 -8.51
C VAL A 298 -10.69 -10.98 -8.51
N LEU A 299 -10.78 -9.72 -8.06
CA LEU A 299 -12.06 -8.99 -7.94
C LEU A 299 -12.79 -8.86 -9.29
N LEU A 300 -12.08 -8.49 -10.34
CA LEU A 300 -12.67 -8.32 -11.67
C LEU A 300 -13.05 -9.67 -12.29
N THR A 301 -12.29 -10.72 -12.02
CA THR A 301 -12.62 -12.08 -12.48
C THR A 301 -13.88 -12.61 -11.81
N GLU A 302 -14.00 -12.47 -10.48
CA GLU A 302 -15.20 -12.88 -9.72
C GLU A 302 -16.44 -12.11 -10.21
N ARG A 303 -16.25 -10.81 -10.49
CA ARG A 303 -17.32 -9.99 -11.06
C ARG A 303 -17.72 -10.46 -12.47
N ALA A 304 -16.76 -10.73 -13.34
CA ALA A 304 -17.04 -11.14 -14.72
C ALA A 304 -17.71 -12.52 -14.79
N ARG A 305 -17.32 -13.46 -13.92
CA ARG A 305 -17.82 -14.82 -13.90
C ARG A 305 -19.16 -14.99 -13.17
N TYR A 306 -19.28 -14.29 -12.04
CA TYR A 306 -20.36 -14.56 -11.08
C TYR A 306 -21.16 -13.31 -10.69
N GLY A 307 -20.79 -12.14 -11.18
CA GLY A 307 -21.40 -10.87 -10.75
C GLY A 307 -21.02 -10.44 -9.33
N LEU A 308 -20.07 -11.15 -8.68
CA LEU A 308 -19.69 -10.89 -7.30
C LEU A 308 -18.62 -9.78 -7.20
N PHE A 309 -18.87 -8.81 -6.32
CA PHE A 309 -17.92 -7.75 -6.03
C PHE A 309 -18.07 -7.29 -4.58
N PRO A 310 -17.11 -7.63 -3.67
CA PRO A 310 -17.33 -7.49 -2.23
C PRO A 310 -17.21 -6.06 -1.69
N ALA A 311 -16.52 -5.17 -2.41
CA ALA A 311 -16.12 -3.87 -1.87
C ALA A 311 -16.47 -2.72 -2.82
N GLN A 312 -17.70 -2.65 -3.26
CA GLN A 312 -18.14 -1.59 -4.18
C GLN A 312 -17.99 -0.22 -3.52
N GLY A 313 -17.13 0.63 -4.11
CA GLY A 313 -16.89 1.99 -3.66
C GLY A 313 -15.91 2.11 -2.47
N ASP A 314 -15.27 1.03 -2.03
CA ASP A 314 -14.33 1.03 -0.92
C ASP A 314 -12.85 0.99 -1.34
N VAL A 315 -11.98 1.43 -0.43
CA VAL A 315 -10.54 1.22 -0.51
C VAL A 315 -10.20 -0.13 0.12
N LEU A 316 -9.53 -1.00 -0.63
CA LEU A 316 -8.91 -2.22 -0.09
C LEU A 316 -7.48 -1.85 0.29
N PRO A 317 -7.18 -1.65 1.59
CA PRO A 317 -5.89 -1.12 2.00
C PRO A 317 -4.80 -2.20 1.91
N THR A 318 -3.71 -1.87 1.23
CA THR A 318 -2.51 -2.72 1.15
C THR A 318 -1.36 -2.21 2.03
N GLY A 319 -1.55 -1.12 2.76
CA GLY A 319 -0.56 -0.49 3.64
C GLY A 319 -1.15 0.70 4.40
N PRO A 320 -0.31 1.44 5.15
CA PRO A 320 1.14 1.27 5.27
C PRO A 320 1.56 0.16 6.26
N ASN A 321 2.56 -0.65 5.88
CA ASN A 321 3.24 -1.56 6.79
C ASN A 321 4.68 -1.08 7.00
N PHE A 322 5.15 -1.03 8.25
CA PHE A 322 6.46 -0.49 8.55
C PHE A 322 7.46 -1.63 8.79
N VAL A 323 8.50 -1.68 7.95
CA VAL A 323 9.61 -2.61 8.07
C VAL A 323 10.77 -1.92 8.77
N THR A 324 11.14 -2.44 9.93
CA THR A 324 12.25 -1.95 10.76
C THR A 324 13.42 -2.93 10.72
N ALA A 325 14.54 -2.60 11.35
CA ALA A 325 15.68 -3.51 11.45
C ALA A 325 15.31 -4.88 12.06
N ARG A 326 14.29 -4.92 12.93
CA ARG A 326 13.76 -6.16 13.53
C ARG A 326 13.12 -7.07 12.49
N ASP A 327 12.44 -6.50 11.50
CA ASP A 327 11.64 -7.23 10.51
C ASP A 327 12.40 -7.47 9.19
N ALA A 328 13.54 -6.78 9.00
CA ALA A 328 14.25 -6.75 7.72
C ALA A 328 14.71 -8.15 7.26
N GLY A 329 15.09 -9.04 8.17
CA GLY A 329 15.51 -10.40 7.83
C GLY A 329 14.43 -11.18 7.08
N LYS A 330 13.21 -11.21 7.61
CA LYS A 330 12.06 -11.87 6.97
C LYS A 330 11.67 -11.19 5.65
N ALA A 331 11.72 -9.86 5.62
CA ALA A 331 11.40 -9.10 4.41
C ALA A 331 12.41 -9.37 3.29
N ILE A 332 13.70 -9.54 3.59
CA ILE A 332 14.75 -9.92 2.62
C ILE A 332 14.43 -11.27 1.97
N GLU A 333 14.04 -12.28 2.74
CA GLU A 333 13.70 -13.60 2.18
C GLU A 333 12.49 -13.54 1.23
N LEU A 334 11.49 -12.73 1.55
CA LEU A 334 10.32 -12.52 0.68
C LEU A 334 10.67 -11.68 -0.56
N SER A 335 11.58 -10.72 -0.43
CA SER A 335 12.08 -9.89 -1.55
C SER A 335 12.80 -10.74 -2.61
N LYS A 336 13.57 -11.77 -2.20
CA LYS A 336 14.20 -12.73 -3.13
C LYS A 336 13.19 -13.47 -4.00
N ARG A 337 11.94 -13.57 -3.55
CA ARG A 337 10.83 -14.21 -4.27
C ARG A 337 10.02 -13.23 -5.10
N SER A 338 10.43 -11.97 -5.17
CA SER A 338 9.72 -10.87 -5.86
C SER A 338 8.24 -10.73 -5.42
N ILE A 339 8.00 -10.95 -4.13
CA ILE A 339 6.69 -10.79 -3.48
C ILE A 339 6.66 -9.49 -2.63
N ARG A 340 7.86 -9.06 -2.20
CA ARG A 340 8.04 -7.83 -1.41
C ARG A 340 9.23 -7.03 -1.86
#